data_d8c5adce5e71366b6ba601e8acfa040e
#
_entry.id   d8c5adce5e71366b6ba601e8acfa040e
#
_cell.length_a   1.000
_cell.length_b   1.000
_cell.length_c   1.000
_cell.angle_alpha   90.00
_cell.angle_beta   90.00
_cell.angle_gamma   90.00
#
_symmetry.space_group_name_H-M   'P 1'
#
loop_
_entity.id
_entity.type
_entity.pdbx_description
1 polymer ?
#
loop_
_entity_poly.entity_id
_entity_poly.type
_entity_poly.pdbx_seq_one_letter_code
_entity_poly.pdbx_strand_id
1 'polypeptide(L)'
;MANTSPQRVLVWDLPTRAFHWLLVALVVCSVVTGNVGGNALTYHLWSGFAILALVAFRIAWGFVGGRHARFASFVRGPRAVVAYAKGLATGRHIPHLGHNPLGGWSVIAMLAALLLQAGTGLFVDDEIATQGPLNKYVSGATAALLTTVHRVNAKVLVALVVLHVAAVVFYAVAKRENLVRPMIHGRKTWTGDPAEGAASPLLGAVILALAAGLVYLLVTL
;
A
#
# COMPACT_ATOMS: atom_id res chain seq x y z
N MET A 1 -29.71 -6.15 22.22
CA MET A 1 -29.52 -7.51 21.64
C MET A 1 -28.69 -7.35 20.38
N ALA A 2 -27.52 -7.99 20.28
CA ALA A 2 -26.68 -7.90 19.05
C ALA A 2 -27.45 -8.59 17.92
N ASN A 3 -27.53 -7.92 16.76
CA ASN A 3 -28.19 -8.49 15.58
C ASN A 3 -27.33 -9.68 15.09
N THR A 4 -27.89 -10.89 15.22
CA THR A 4 -27.21 -12.15 14.86
C THR A 4 -27.37 -12.54 13.38
N SER A 5 -28.14 -11.75 12.60
CA SER A 5 -28.36 -12.01 11.19
C SER A 5 -27.17 -11.57 10.35
N PRO A 6 -26.74 -12.34 9.34
CA PRO A 6 -25.70 -11.92 8.40
C PRO A 6 -26.13 -10.67 7.64
N GLN A 7 -25.31 -9.62 7.67
CA GLN A 7 -25.57 -8.36 6.97
C GLN A 7 -24.39 -7.97 6.07
N ARG A 8 -24.64 -7.20 5.01
CA ARG A 8 -23.60 -6.70 4.11
C ARG A 8 -23.06 -5.36 4.61
N VAL A 9 -21.87 -5.38 5.22
CA VAL A 9 -21.20 -4.23 5.81
C VAL A 9 -20.19 -3.63 4.83
N LEU A 10 -20.14 -2.30 4.72
CA LEU A 10 -19.11 -1.60 3.96
C LEU A 10 -17.80 -1.58 4.76
N VAL A 11 -16.80 -2.28 4.26
CA VAL A 11 -15.45 -2.39 4.87
C VAL A 11 -14.48 -1.44 4.20
N TRP A 12 -14.42 -1.49 2.86
CA TRP A 12 -13.49 -0.68 2.08
C TRP A 12 -14.22 0.41 1.32
N ASP A 13 -13.96 1.67 1.69
CA ASP A 13 -14.47 2.83 0.98
C ASP A 13 -13.86 2.93 -0.43
N LEU A 14 -14.49 3.72 -1.30
CA LEU A 14 -14.06 3.88 -2.68
C LEU A 14 -12.62 4.41 -2.79
N PRO A 15 -12.20 5.44 -2.02
CA PRO A 15 -10.82 5.93 -2.08
C PRO A 15 -9.78 4.85 -1.73
N THR A 16 -10.02 4.02 -0.73
CA THR A 16 -9.12 2.91 -0.35
C THR A 16 -9.01 1.88 -1.47
N ARG A 17 -10.12 1.53 -2.12
CA ARG A 17 -10.13 0.55 -3.22
C ARG A 17 -9.45 1.09 -4.47
N ALA A 18 -9.75 2.33 -4.83
CA ALA A 18 -9.12 3.01 -5.97
C ALA A 18 -7.61 3.12 -5.77
N PHE A 19 -7.17 3.58 -4.58
CA PHE A 19 -5.76 3.59 -4.20
C PHE A 19 -5.11 2.23 -4.41
N HIS A 20 -5.71 1.16 -3.88
CA HIS A 20 -5.13 -0.18 -3.94
C HIS A 20 -4.93 -0.66 -5.39
N TRP A 21 -5.97 -0.58 -6.24
CA TRP A 21 -5.88 -1.09 -7.60
C TRP A 21 -5.01 -0.24 -8.51
N LEU A 22 -5.02 1.09 -8.34
CA LEU A 22 -4.09 1.97 -9.03
C LEU A 22 -2.65 1.69 -8.62
N LEU A 23 -2.40 1.47 -7.31
CA LEU A 23 -1.07 1.11 -6.82
C LEU A 23 -0.58 -0.21 -7.41
N VAL A 24 -1.45 -1.24 -7.48
CA VAL A 24 -1.10 -2.53 -8.11
C VAL A 24 -0.66 -2.31 -9.57
N ALA A 25 -1.44 -1.57 -10.36
CA ALA A 25 -1.11 -1.30 -11.76
C ALA A 25 0.21 -0.53 -11.90
N LEU A 26 0.43 0.49 -11.08
CA LEU A 26 1.64 1.31 -11.13
C LEU A 26 2.89 0.56 -10.65
N VAL A 27 2.78 -0.28 -9.62
CA VAL A 27 3.90 -1.11 -9.16
C VAL A 27 4.29 -2.13 -10.24
N VAL A 28 3.32 -2.79 -10.89
CA VAL A 28 3.60 -3.69 -12.02
C VAL A 28 4.28 -2.92 -13.16
N CYS A 29 3.75 -1.76 -13.55
CA CYS A 29 4.36 -0.89 -14.57
C CYS A 29 5.79 -0.53 -14.20
N SER A 30 6.02 -0.07 -12.96
CA SER A 30 7.33 0.36 -12.49
C SER A 30 8.35 -0.79 -12.46
N VAL A 31 7.95 -1.97 -11.98
CA VAL A 31 8.82 -3.15 -11.98
C VAL A 31 9.17 -3.59 -13.40
N VAL A 32 8.20 -3.66 -14.29
CA VAL A 32 8.44 -4.07 -15.69
C VAL A 32 9.35 -3.06 -16.39
N THR A 33 9.02 -1.78 -16.34
CA THR A 33 9.76 -0.73 -17.05
C THR A 33 11.16 -0.50 -16.48
N GLY A 34 11.36 -0.66 -15.17
CA GLY A 34 12.67 -0.60 -14.53
C GLY A 34 13.59 -1.77 -14.91
N ASN A 35 13.00 -2.96 -15.19
CA ASN A 35 13.79 -4.12 -15.66
C ASN A 35 14.06 -4.08 -17.17
N VAL A 36 13.17 -3.50 -17.97
CA VAL A 36 13.37 -3.31 -19.42
C VAL A 36 14.48 -2.30 -19.68
N GLY A 37 14.52 -1.21 -18.91
CA GLY A 37 15.53 -0.17 -19.07
C GLY A 37 15.36 0.70 -20.34
N GLY A 38 16.40 1.44 -20.71
CA GLY A 38 16.40 2.29 -21.90
C GLY A 38 15.20 3.27 -21.91
N ASN A 39 14.52 3.41 -23.04
CA ASN A 39 13.37 4.33 -23.17
C ASN A 39 12.21 4.00 -22.22
N ALA A 40 12.11 2.78 -21.69
CA ALA A 40 11.09 2.40 -20.73
C ALA A 40 11.29 3.07 -19.35
N LEU A 41 12.49 3.57 -19.03
CA LEU A 41 12.78 4.29 -17.80
C LEU A 41 11.94 5.57 -17.66
N THR A 42 11.52 6.19 -18.75
CA THR A 42 10.57 7.31 -18.71
C THR A 42 9.24 6.91 -18.02
N TYR A 43 8.70 5.75 -18.35
CA TYR A 43 7.48 5.22 -17.71
C TYR A 43 7.74 4.76 -16.27
N HIS A 44 8.96 4.26 -16.00
CA HIS A 44 9.39 3.96 -14.63
C HIS A 44 9.36 5.19 -13.75
N LEU A 45 9.94 6.30 -14.20
CA LEU A 45 9.92 7.58 -13.48
C LEU A 45 8.49 8.07 -13.25
N TRP A 46 7.65 8.12 -14.28
CA TRP A 46 6.26 8.58 -14.14
C TRP A 46 5.44 7.71 -13.21
N SER A 47 5.58 6.38 -13.31
CA SER A 47 4.92 5.47 -12.37
C SER A 47 5.45 5.64 -10.94
N GLY A 48 6.74 5.89 -10.76
CA GLY A 48 7.36 6.20 -9.47
C GLY A 48 6.80 7.46 -8.82
N PHE A 49 6.64 8.55 -9.59
CA PHE A 49 6.02 9.79 -9.11
C PHE A 49 4.54 9.59 -8.73
N ALA A 50 3.79 8.84 -9.56
CA ALA A 50 2.41 8.50 -9.25
C ALA A 50 2.29 7.62 -7.99
N ILE A 51 3.20 6.65 -7.80
CA ILE A 51 3.29 5.83 -6.58
C ILE A 51 3.56 6.74 -5.37
N LEU A 52 4.49 7.70 -5.46
CA LEU A 52 4.79 8.62 -4.37
C LEU A 52 3.56 9.43 -3.97
N ALA A 53 2.81 9.95 -4.96
CA ALA A 53 1.55 10.66 -4.72
C ALA A 53 0.49 9.77 -4.05
N LEU A 54 0.36 8.51 -4.50
CA LEU A 54 -0.55 7.55 -3.89
C LEU A 54 -0.14 7.18 -2.46
N VAL A 55 1.16 7.03 -2.19
CA VAL A 55 1.65 6.74 -0.83
C VAL A 55 1.38 7.92 0.10
N ALA A 56 1.65 9.16 -0.35
CA ALA A 56 1.33 10.37 0.40
C ALA A 56 -0.20 10.46 0.69
N PHE A 57 -1.02 10.23 -0.34
CA PHE A 57 -2.47 10.11 -0.18
C PHE A 57 -2.84 9.05 0.87
N ARG A 58 -2.27 7.84 0.78
CA ARG A 58 -2.61 6.73 1.69
C ARG A 58 -2.22 7.01 3.13
N ILE A 59 -1.10 7.68 3.34
CA ILE A 59 -0.68 8.11 4.69
C ILE A 59 -1.70 9.09 5.25
N ALA A 60 -2.07 10.15 4.52
CA ALA A 60 -3.10 11.10 4.95
C ALA A 60 -4.46 10.40 5.18
N TRP A 61 -4.88 9.52 4.25
CA TRP A 61 -6.11 8.75 4.36
C TRP A 61 -6.11 7.78 5.54
N GLY A 62 -4.94 7.35 5.98
CA GLY A 62 -4.75 6.54 7.19
C GLY A 62 -5.09 7.27 8.49
N PHE A 63 -5.23 8.59 8.47
CA PHE A 63 -5.66 9.37 9.63
C PHE A 63 -7.11 9.86 9.53
N VAL A 64 -7.52 10.32 8.33
CA VAL A 64 -8.83 10.98 8.15
C VAL A 64 -9.85 10.15 7.37
N GLY A 65 -9.44 9.04 6.77
CA GLY A 65 -10.29 8.18 5.94
C GLY A 65 -11.36 7.41 6.71
N GLY A 66 -12.01 6.48 6.00
CA GLY A 66 -13.03 5.60 6.58
C GLY A 66 -12.48 4.75 7.72
N ARG A 67 -13.37 4.28 8.59
CA ARG A 67 -13.02 3.58 9.83
C ARG A 67 -11.96 2.48 9.62
N HIS A 68 -12.16 1.61 8.62
CA HIS A 68 -11.25 0.49 8.36
C HIS A 68 -9.97 0.88 7.59
N ALA A 69 -9.90 2.11 7.05
CA ALA A 69 -8.72 2.67 6.41
C ALA A 69 -7.75 3.31 7.42
N ARG A 70 -8.26 3.73 8.60
CA ARG A 70 -7.45 4.43 9.62
C ARG A 70 -6.48 3.49 10.32
N PHE A 71 -5.22 3.93 10.45
CA PHE A 71 -4.16 3.17 11.13
C PHE A 71 -4.54 2.77 12.56
N ALA A 72 -5.15 3.68 13.31
CA ALA A 72 -5.60 3.43 14.68
C ALA A 72 -6.61 2.27 14.79
N SER A 73 -7.34 1.95 13.73
CA SER A 73 -8.32 0.86 13.75
C SER A 73 -7.72 -0.52 13.57
N PHE A 74 -6.55 -0.65 12.93
CA PHE A 74 -5.99 -1.95 12.58
C PHE A 74 -4.53 -2.18 13.01
N VAL A 75 -3.75 -1.14 13.29
CA VAL A 75 -2.39 -1.31 13.81
C VAL A 75 -2.49 -1.73 15.27
N ARG A 76 -2.03 -2.95 15.55
CA ARG A 76 -2.05 -3.57 16.88
C ARG A 76 -0.64 -3.74 17.42
N GLY A 77 -0.51 -3.72 18.74
CA GLY A 77 0.78 -3.94 19.39
C GLY A 77 1.37 -5.33 19.10
N PRO A 78 2.70 -5.50 19.28
CA PRO A 78 3.40 -6.74 18.90
C PRO A 78 2.84 -7.98 19.61
N ARG A 79 2.40 -7.87 20.85
CA ARG A 79 1.76 -8.97 21.57
C ARG A 79 0.52 -9.52 20.86
N ALA A 80 -0.34 -8.64 20.33
CA ALA A 80 -1.54 -9.05 19.59
C ALA A 80 -1.17 -9.72 18.26
N VAL A 81 -0.13 -9.24 17.58
CA VAL A 81 0.39 -9.84 16.34
C VAL A 81 0.91 -11.25 16.59
N VAL A 82 1.75 -11.44 17.62
CA VAL A 82 2.29 -12.75 17.98
C VAL A 82 1.17 -13.71 18.41
N ALA A 83 0.22 -13.25 19.21
CA ALA A 83 -0.93 -14.07 19.63
C ALA A 83 -1.77 -14.50 18.43
N TYR A 84 -2.02 -13.59 17.48
CA TYR A 84 -2.75 -13.91 16.25
C TYR A 84 -1.98 -14.92 15.38
N ALA A 85 -0.67 -14.73 15.18
CA ALA A 85 0.17 -15.64 14.41
C ALA A 85 0.18 -17.05 15.01
N LYS A 86 0.33 -17.19 16.34
CA LYS A 86 0.24 -18.47 17.05
C LYS A 86 -1.13 -19.11 16.88
N GLY A 87 -2.20 -18.34 17.02
CA GLY A 87 -3.57 -18.83 16.79
C GLY A 87 -3.76 -19.37 15.38
N LEU A 88 -3.25 -18.63 14.38
CA LEU A 88 -3.33 -19.03 12.97
C LEU A 88 -2.57 -20.34 12.69
N ALA A 89 -1.38 -20.52 13.29
CA ALA A 89 -0.56 -21.72 13.18
C ALA A 89 -1.21 -22.95 13.85
N THR A 90 -1.97 -22.75 14.94
CA THR A 90 -2.73 -23.82 15.63
C THR A 90 -4.13 -24.06 15.07
N GLY A 91 -4.44 -23.52 13.88
CA GLY A 91 -5.73 -23.70 13.21
C GLY A 91 -6.86 -22.76 13.69
N ARG A 92 -6.64 -21.98 14.75
CA ARG A 92 -7.60 -20.96 15.19
C ARG A 92 -7.65 -19.84 14.16
N HIS A 93 -8.81 -19.64 13.57
CA HIS A 93 -9.06 -18.49 12.70
C HIS A 93 -10.14 -17.61 13.32
N ILE A 94 -9.77 -16.36 13.62
CA ILE A 94 -10.72 -15.34 14.08
C ILE A 94 -10.95 -14.39 12.90
N PRO A 95 -12.16 -14.41 12.30
CA PRO A 95 -12.46 -13.47 11.21
C PRO A 95 -12.38 -12.03 11.67
N HIS A 96 -11.87 -11.16 10.80
CA HIS A 96 -11.81 -9.72 11.03
C HIS A 96 -12.63 -9.00 9.96
N LEU A 97 -13.30 -7.92 10.34
CA LEU A 97 -14.04 -7.13 9.37
C LEU A 97 -13.10 -6.40 8.41
N GLY A 98 -12.10 -5.69 8.92
CA GLY A 98 -11.01 -5.07 8.17
C GLY A 98 -9.71 -5.89 8.23
N HIS A 99 -8.56 -5.22 8.42
CA HIS A 99 -7.27 -5.91 8.55
C HIS A 99 -7.17 -6.68 9.87
N ASN A 100 -6.71 -7.92 9.79
CA ASN A 100 -6.23 -8.64 10.96
C ASN A 100 -4.87 -8.10 11.43
N PRO A 101 -4.39 -8.44 12.64
CA PRO A 101 -3.14 -7.90 13.18
C PRO A 101 -1.90 -8.08 12.29
N LEU A 102 -1.74 -9.23 11.62
CA LEU A 102 -0.64 -9.46 10.66
C LEU A 102 -0.81 -8.61 9.39
N GLY A 103 -2.03 -8.57 8.85
CA GLY A 103 -2.35 -7.74 7.68
C GLY A 103 -2.13 -6.26 7.94
N GLY A 104 -2.43 -5.77 9.15
CA GLY A 104 -2.16 -4.39 9.54
C GLY A 104 -0.66 -4.05 9.48
N TRP A 105 0.21 -4.89 10.02
CA TRP A 105 1.66 -4.69 9.94
C TRP A 105 2.21 -4.87 8.53
N SER A 106 1.62 -5.76 7.73
CA SER A 106 1.96 -5.88 6.30
C SER A 106 1.69 -4.58 5.54
N VAL A 107 0.57 -3.90 5.83
CA VAL A 107 0.28 -2.58 5.23
C VAL A 107 1.35 -1.55 5.63
N ILE A 108 1.74 -1.49 6.90
CA ILE A 108 2.78 -0.56 7.35
C ILE A 108 4.13 -0.87 6.69
N ALA A 109 4.53 -2.14 6.63
CA ALA A 109 5.78 -2.55 6.00
C ALA A 109 5.82 -2.21 4.50
N MET A 110 4.73 -2.49 3.76
CA MET A 110 4.64 -2.16 2.34
C MET A 110 4.63 -0.64 2.09
N LEU A 111 3.91 0.14 2.90
CA LEU A 111 3.92 1.60 2.76
C LEU A 111 5.29 2.20 3.05
N ALA A 112 5.99 1.70 4.07
CA ALA A 112 7.35 2.13 4.39
C ALA A 112 8.33 1.77 3.26
N ALA A 113 8.26 0.55 2.73
CA ALA A 113 9.09 0.13 1.60
C ALA A 113 8.77 0.94 0.33
N LEU A 114 7.50 1.23 0.03
CA LEU A 114 7.10 2.06 -1.11
C LEU A 114 7.59 3.51 -0.96
N LEU A 115 7.48 4.09 0.24
CA LEU A 115 7.96 5.43 0.52
C LEU A 115 9.49 5.51 0.36
N LEU A 116 10.22 4.52 0.89
CA LEU A 116 11.66 4.41 0.71
C LEU A 116 12.03 4.23 -0.77
N GLN A 117 11.29 3.39 -1.51
CA GLN A 117 11.51 3.14 -2.94
C GLN A 117 11.33 4.42 -3.75
N ALA A 118 10.18 5.05 -3.64
CA ALA A 118 9.88 6.26 -4.40
C ALA A 118 10.76 7.45 -3.95
N GLY A 119 11.00 7.59 -2.64
CA GLY A 119 11.84 8.64 -2.08
C GLY A 119 13.29 8.55 -2.55
N THR A 120 13.91 7.36 -2.49
CA THR A 120 15.27 7.16 -3.00
C THR A 120 15.35 7.31 -4.52
N GLY A 121 14.29 6.92 -5.24
CA GLY A 121 14.19 7.07 -6.69
C GLY A 121 14.30 8.51 -7.19
N LEU A 122 13.97 9.50 -6.36
CA LEU A 122 14.13 10.92 -6.71
C LEU A 122 15.60 11.35 -6.87
N PHE A 123 16.55 10.59 -6.33
CA PHE A 123 17.98 10.90 -6.30
C PHE A 123 18.86 9.91 -7.08
N VAL A 124 18.25 8.88 -7.69
CA VAL A 124 18.97 7.84 -8.43
C VAL A 124 19.75 8.45 -9.59
N ASP A 125 20.92 7.87 -9.87
CA ASP A 125 21.71 8.08 -11.07
C ASP A 125 22.04 6.70 -11.68
N ASP A 126 21.72 6.49 -12.95
CA ASP A 126 22.07 5.27 -13.68
C ASP A 126 23.46 5.34 -14.33
N GLU A 127 24.16 6.48 -14.17
CA GLU A 127 25.48 6.78 -14.74
C GLU A 127 25.54 6.74 -16.27
N ILE A 128 24.38 6.67 -16.94
CA ILE A 128 24.30 6.59 -18.42
C ILE A 128 23.49 7.77 -18.98
N ALA A 129 22.20 7.83 -18.67
CA ALA A 129 21.30 8.82 -19.27
C ALA A 129 20.12 9.22 -18.37
N THR A 130 19.86 8.52 -17.27
CA THR A 130 18.66 8.74 -16.45
C THR A 130 19.02 9.13 -15.03
N GLN A 131 18.58 10.33 -14.64
CA GLN A 131 18.73 10.82 -13.27
C GLN A 131 17.38 11.14 -12.66
N GLY A 132 17.27 10.89 -11.36
CA GLY A 132 16.12 11.34 -10.56
C GLY A 132 16.10 12.89 -10.50
N PRO A 133 14.90 13.50 -10.40
CA PRO A 133 14.76 14.96 -10.50
C PRO A 133 15.49 15.75 -9.41
N LEU A 134 15.75 15.12 -8.27
CA LEU A 134 16.46 15.75 -7.14
C LEU A 134 17.94 15.33 -7.05
N ASN A 135 18.46 14.58 -8.03
CA ASN A 135 19.86 14.16 -8.05
C ASN A 135 20.83 15.35 -7.94
N LYS A 136 20.51 16.45 -8.63
CA LYS A 136 21.31 17.69 -8.65
C LYS A 136 21.51 18.35 -7.26
N TYR A 137 20.75 17.97 -6.24
CA TYR A 137 20.85 18.54 -4.89
C TYR A 137 21.69 17.71 -3.92
N VAL A 138 22.26 16.59 -4.37
CA VAL A 138 23.09 15.71 -3.54
C VAL A 138 24.46 15.48 -4.16
N SER A 139 25.43 15.06 -3.34
CA SER A 139 26.75 14.67 -3.85
C SER A 139 26.67 13.35 -4.62
N GLY A 140 27.61 13.11 -5.55
CA GLY A 140 27.68 11.83 -6.27
C GLY A 140 27.79 10.61 -5.33
N ALA A 141 28.51 10.72 -4.22
CA ALA A 141 28.58 9.64 -3.22
C ALA A 141 27.21 9.37 -2.57
N THR A 142 26.43 10.41 -2.29
CA THR A 142 25.06 10.27 -1.76
C THR A 142 24.12 9.67 -2.82
N ALA A 143 24.21 10.12 -4.07
CA ALA A 143 23.44 9.57 -5.18
C ALA A 143 23.71 8.06 -5.36
N ALA A 144 24.98 7.65 -5.35
CA ALA A 144 25.37 6.25 -5.45
C ALA A 144 24.83 5.39 -4.29
N LEU A 145 24.88 5.92 -3.05
CA LEU A 145 24.28 5.24 -1.89
C LEU A 145 22.77 5.08 -2.05
N LEU A 146 22.06 6.16 -2.43
CA LEU A 146 20.59 6.13 -2.61
C LEU A 146 20.19 5.22 -3.77
N THR A 147 20.99 5.17 -4.85
CA THR A 147 20.81 4.22 -5.96
C THR A 147 20.95 2.78 -5.47
N THR A 148 21.94 2.48 -4.63
CA THR A 148 22.12 1.16 -4.02
C THR A 148 20.94 0.79 -3.15
N VAL A 149 20.48 1.70 -2.27
CA VAL A 149 19.30 1.50 -1.42
C VAL A 149 18.06 1.24 -2.27
N HIS A 150 17.84 2.02 -3.34
CA HIS A 150 16.73 1.86 -4.27
C HIS A 150 16.72 0.46 -4.89
N ARG A 151 17.86 -0.01 -5.40
CA ARG A 151 18.00 -1.34 -6.03
C ARG A 151 17.78 -2.49 -5.04
N VAL A 152 18.29 -2.37 -3.82
CA VAL A 152 18.11 -3.38 -2.76
C VAL A 152 16.65 -3.40 -2.29
N ASN A 153 16.08 -2.23 -2.01
CA ASN A 153 14.71 -2.11 -1.54
C ASN A 153 13.69 -2.60 -2.58
N ALA A 154 13.98 -2.46 -3.88
CA ALA A 154 13.13 -3.03 -4.94
C ALA A 154 12.95 -4.55 -4.78
N LYS A 155 14.01 -5.29 -4.42
CA LYS A 155 13.94 -6.73 -4.15
C LYS A 155 13.12 -7.03 -2.89
N VAL A 156 13.28 -6.22 -1.84
CA VAL A 156 12.47 -6.32 -0.61
C VAL A 156 11.01 -6.08 -0.93
N LEU A 157 10.70 -5.06 -1.73
CA LEU A 157 9.34 -4.73 -2.11
C LEU A 157 8.68 -5.87 -2.91
N VAL A 158 9.39 -6.45 -3.89
CA VAL A 158 8.90 -7.62 -4.63
C VAL A 158 8.63 -8.80 -3.70
N ALA A 159 9.53 -9.07 -2.75
CA ALA A 159 9.33 -10.14 -1.76
C ALA A 159 8.09 -9.87 -0.88
N LEU A 160 7.87 -8.62 -0.44
CA LEU A 160 6.67 -8.26 0.32
C LEU A 160 5.39 -8.43 -0.50
N VAL A 161 5.40 -8.07 -1.78
CA VAL A 161 4.26 -8.27 -2.70
C VAL A 161 3.96 -9.75 -2.89
N VAL A 162 4.99 -10.58 -3.12
CA VAL A 162 4.84 -12.04 -3.22
C VAL A 162 4.25 -12.61 -1.94
N LEU A 163 4.76 -12.20 -0.78
CA LEU A 163 4.23 -12.63 0.53
C LEU A 163 2.77 -12.20 0.72
N HIS A 164 2.42 -10.97 0.30
CA HIS A 164 1.05 -10.47 0.35
C HIS A 164 0.11 -11.31 -0.51
N VAL A 165 0.48 -11.59 -1.76
CA VAL A 165 -0.33 -12.43 -2.66
C VAL A 165 -0.44 -13.85 -2.11
N ALA A 166 0.66 -14.42 -1.62
CA ALA A 166 0.64 -15.75 -0.99
C ALA A 166 -0.29 -15.80 0.22
N ALA A 167 -0.29 -14.76 1.07
CA ALA A 167 -1.24 -14.66 2.18
C ALA A 167 -2.69 -14.60 1.70
N VAL A 168 -3.00 -13.79 0.67
CA VAL A 168 -4.36 -13.71 0.10
C VAL A 168 -4.82 -15.07 -0.43
N VAL A 169 -3.95 -15.80 -1.14
CA VAL A 169 -4.23 -17.16 -1.63
C VAL A 169 -4.42 -18.12 -0.44
N PHE A 170 -3.57 -18.07 0.57
CA PHE A 170 -3.70 -18.88 1.78
C PHE A 170 -5.06 -18.67 2.48
N TYR A 171 -5.49 -17.42 2.64
CA TYR A 171 -6.81 -17.15 3.22
C TYR A 171 -7.95 -17.68 2.35
N ALA A 172 -7.86 -17.54 1.03
CA ALA A 172 -8.87 -18.04 0.11
C ALA A 172 -8.98 -19.58 0.15
N VAL A 173 -7.86 -20.28 0.14
CA VAL A 173 -7.82 -21.76 0.04
C VAL A 173 -7.94 -22.42 1.41
N ALA A 174 -7.05 -22.07 2.36
CA ALA A 174 -6.96 -22.75 3.64
C ALA A 174 -8.00 -22.28 4.66
N LYS A 175 -8.38 -20.99 4.62
CA LYS A 175 -9.36 -20.41 5.55
C LYS A 175 -10.74 -20.19 4.94
N ARG A 176 -10.91 -20.46 3.64
CA ARG A 176 -12.13 -20.25 2.86
C ARG A 176 -12.68 -18.81 2.98
N GLU A 177 -11.78 -17.85 3.19
CA GLU A 177 -12.09 -16.43 3.32
C GLU A 177 -11.60 -15.67 2.09
N ASN A 178 -12.53 -15.18 1.26
CA ASN A 178 -12.19 -14.40 0.07
C ASN A 178 -11.91 -12.94 0.45
N LEU A 179 -10.64 -12.54 0.39
CA LEU A 179 -10.19 -11.17 0.68
C LEU A 179 -10.25 -10.25 -0.55
N VAL A 180 -10.25 -10.82 -1.77
CA VAL A 180 -10.25 -10.04 -3.03
C VAL A 180 -11.62 -9.42 -3.28
N ARG A 181 -12.70 -10.20 -3.10
CA ARG A 181 -14.07 -9.73 -3.38
C ARG A 181 -14.44 -8.44 -2.62
N PRO A 182 -14.18 -8.31 -1.31
CA PRO A 182 -14.41 -7.05 -0.60
C PRO A 182 -13.57 -5.89 -1.14
N MET A 183 -12.35 -6.14 -1.63
CA MET A 183 -11.51 -5.10 -2.22
C MET A 183 -12.02 -4.61 -3.60
N ILE A 184 -12.85 -5.42 -4.28
CA ILE A 184 -13.53 -5.00 -5.52
C ILE A 184 -14.84 -4.26 -5.21
N HIS A 185 -15.72 -4.84 -4.38
CA HIS A 185 -17.07 -4.33 -4.15
C HIS A 185 -17.22 -3.46 -2.90
N GLY A 186 -16.22 -3.43 -2.03
CA GLY A 186 -16.21 -2.68 -0.77
C GLY A 186 -16.94 -3.37 0.39
N ARG A 187 -17.70 -4.42 0.16
CA ARG A 187 -18.61 -5.02 1.16
C ARG A 187 -18.21 -6.44 1.54
N LYS A 188 -18.40 -6.76 2.83
CA LYS A 188 -18.22 -8.10 3.40
C LYS A 188 -19.50 -8.52 4.14
N THR A 189 -19.86 -9.81 4.08
CA THR A 189 -20.91 -10.36 4.92
C THR A 189 -20.36 -10.52 6.34
N TRP A 190 -21.08 -10.01 7.32
CA TRP A 190 -20.67 -9.98 8.71
C TRP A 190 -21.82 -10.28 9.64
N THR A 191 -21.55 -11.07 10.71
CA THR A 191 -22.46 -11.32 11.81
C THR A 191 -21.93 -10.58 13.03
N GLY A 192 -22.71 -9.71 13.65
CA GLY A 192 -22.32 -8.88 14.78
C GLY A 192 -22.50 -7.38 14.49
N ASP A 193 -21.97 -6.54 15.38
CA ASP A 193 -22.10 -5.08 15.25
C ASP A 193 -21.42 -4.58 13.96
N PRO A 194 -22.16 -3.95 13.04
CA PRO A 194 -21.59 -3.39 11.83
C PRO A 194 -20.86 -2.09 12.18
N ALA A 195 -19.58 -2.20 12.41
CA ALA A 195 -18.73 -1.03 12.61
C ALA A 195 -18.51 -0.29 11.28
N GLU A 196 -19.57 0.26 10.69
CA GLU A 196 -19.50 1.04 9.46
C GLU A 196 -18.91 2.43 9.70
N GLY A 197 -18.26 2.98 8.69
CA GLY A 197 -17.67 4.31 8.72
C GLY A 197 -16.94 4.60 7.41
N ALA A 198 -17.74 4.90 6.36
CA ALA A 198 -17.18 5.40 5.10
C ALA A 198 -16.81 6.87 5.24
N ALA A 199 -15.67 7.27 4.68
CA ALA A 199 -15.35 8.67 4.47
C ALA A 199 -15.84 9.14 3.09
N SER A 200 -15.99 10.45 2.93
CA SER A 200 -16.45 11.08 1.69
C SER A 200 -15.47 10.81 0.53
N PRO A 201 -15.94 10.29 -0.62
CA PRO A 201 -15.09 10.16 -1.81
C PRO A 201 -14.53 11.49 -2.31
N LEU A 202 -15.29 12.60 -2.13
CA LEU A 202 -14.82 13.92 -2.48
C LEU A 202 -13.62 14.34 -1.64
N LEU A 203 -13.64 14.08 -0.33
CA LEU A 203 -12.48 14.31 0.54
C LEU A 203 -11.27 13.49 0.05
N GLY A 204 -11.49 12.24 -0.35
CA GLY A 204 -10.44 11.41 -0.94
C GLY A 204 -9.85 12.01 -2.20
N ALA A 205 -10.71 12.51 -3.12
CA ALA A 205 -10.26 13.17 -4.35
C ALA A 205 -9.45 14.44 -4.06
N VAL A 206 -9.87 15.26 -3.12
CA VAL A 206 -9.15 16.48 -2.72
C VAL A 206 -7.76 16.13 -2.15
N ILE A 207 -7.68 15.16 -1.23
CA ILE A 207 -6.39 14.75 -0.65
C ILE A 207 -5.46 14.18 -1.72
N LEU A 208 -5.99 13.38 -2.66
CA LEU A 208 -5.19 12.85 -3.77
C LEU A 208 -4.68 13.97 -4.68
N ALA A 209 -5.53 14.95 -5.01
CA ALA A 209 -5.13 16.10 -5.82
C ALA A 209 -4.03 16.93 -5.13
N LEU A 210 -4.14 17.16 -3.81
CA LEU A 210 -3.11 17.85 -3.03
C LEU A 210 -1.79 17.06 -2.99
N ALA A 211 -1.87 15.74 -2.79
CA ALA A 211 -0.69 14.87 -2.81
C ALA A 211 -0.01 14.86 -4.20
N ALA A 212 -0.78 14.78 -5.27
CA ALA A 212 -0.27 14.83 -6.65
C ALA A 212 0.34 16.19 -6.97
N GLY A 213 -0.30 17.29 -6.56
CA GLY A 213 0.24 18.65 -6.71
C GLY A 213 1.54 18.85 -5.96
N LEU A 214 1.65 18.35 -4.72
CA LEU A 214 2.89 18.41 -3.95
C LEU A 214 4.02 17.62 -4.63
N VAL A 215 3.75 16.42 -5.12
CA VAL A 215 4.74 15.61 -5.83
C VAL A 215 5.12 16.29 -7.15
N TYR A 216 4.17 16.84 -7.90
CA TYR A 216 4.46 17.60 -9.12
C TYR A 216 5.41 18.77 -8.84
N LEU A 217 5.13 19.59 -7.84
CA LEU A 217 6.03 20.68 -7.43
C LEU A 217 7.42 20.14 -7.06
N LEU A 218 7.48 19.05 -6.30
CA LEU A 218 8.75 18.45 -5.86
C LEU A 218 9.60 17.97 -7.04
N VAL A 219 9.00 17.38 -8.07
CA VAL A 219 9.76 16.80 -9.20
C VAL A 219 10.07 17.82 -10.29
N THR A 220 9.51 19.03 -10.21
CA THR A 220 9.76 20.14 -11.14
C THR A 220 10.72 21.18 -10.56
N LEU A 221 11.20 21.02 -9.30
CA LEU A 221 12.26 21.84 -8.70
C LEU A 221 13.59 21.65 -9.44
#